data_8d179e4e9c54befdb7e9248aab17af9c
#
_entry.id   8d179e4e9c54befdb7e9248aab17af9c
#
_cell.length_a   1.000
_cell.length_b   1.000
_cell.length_c   1.000
_cell.angle_alpha   90.00
_cell.angle_beta   90.00
_cell.angle_gamma   90.00
#
_symmetry.space_group_name_H-M   'P 1'
#
loop_
_entity.id
_entity.type
_entity.pdbx_description
1 polymer ?
#
loop_
_entity_poly.entity_id
_entity_poly.type
_entity_poly.pdbx_seq_one_letter_code
_entity_poly.pdbx_strand_id
1 'polypeptide(L)'
;MTCLRLPVAWAPACAVLVAFLWAWGACEAVAGEPAAAPVVAPVAAPAKAAPDSLPYEIRVLVVKYFPVKGDRIDQTVTGDCGDTLESTRAKTDHITRTVKAALEEGSRFRAYKDPTARPSLKYTIVDTVEFLEPMPTKPVPGEKVPLTDYGKIVERVNIRDWVENKGVKEVWLYGYHGGVVVLWESNMAGPFGDISNSNRDPADLPVLKKTYTVYHYNYGRGPSEACEDHMHQLEHVLNWVDGRDRTPGEKWGDLLYWGKFVGSNLSHKIVDPRCGWSHYPPNAEGDYDWGNKRYVMSDIEDWKPEGYGRKQSISSDRWAGDSLRWFIYWMQSHPGADNGLTYKGKPLRNWWVFIADFDRAMAGGWKLWEE
;
A
#
# COMPACT_ATOMS: atom_id res chain seq x y z
N MET A 1 5.47 -46.08 42.49
CA MET A 1 6.46 -45.45 41.61
C MET A 1 5.75 -44.32 40.91
N THR A 2 5.91 -43.13 41.40
CA THR A 2 5.16 -41.90 41.02
C THR A 2 6.06 -41.07 40.11
N CYS A 3 5.70 -40.93 38.83
CA CYS A 3 6.42 -40.07 37.89
C CYS A 3 5.89 -38.67 37.99
N LEU A 4 6.68 -37.75 38.54
CA LEU A 4 6.46 -36.29 38.50
C LEU A 4 6.67 -35.78 37.06
N ARG A 5 5.65 -35.16 36.50
CA ARG A 5 5.77 -34.31 35.29
C ARG A 5 6.09 -32.90 35.73
N LEU A 6 7.23 -32.37 35.29
CA LEU A 6 7.57 -30.97 35.39
C LEU A 6 6.87 -30.17 34.26
N PRO A 7 6.36 -28.96 34.53
CA PRO A 7 5.78 -28.13 33.49
C PRO A 7 6.90 -27.43 32.69
N VAL A 8 6.78 -27.51 31.38
CA VAL A 8 7.62 -26.72 30.44
C VAL A 8 7.14 -25.28 30.50
N ALA A 9 7.98 -24.40 31.01
CA ALA A 9 7.74 -22.97 30.99
C ALA A 9 7.98 -22.44 29.58
N TRP A 10 6.98 -21.89 28.95
CA TRP A 10 7.09 -21.10 27.74
C TRP A 10 7.64 -19.73 28.12
N ALA A 11 8.82 -19.40 27.62
CA ALA A 11 9.34 -18.04 27.68
C ALA A 11 8.60 -17.18 26.64
N PRO A 12 8.12 -15.97 27.01
CA PRO A 12 7.54 -15.06 26.02
C PRO A 12 8.65 -14.50 25.13
N ALA A 13 8.45 -14.59 23.82
CA ALA A 13 9.26 -13.88 22.84
C ALA A 13 9.13 -12.38 23.11
N CYS A 14 10.25 -11.72 23.40
CA CYS A 14 10.33 -10.28 23.51
C CYS A 14 10.03 -9.66 22.14
N ALA A 15 8.84 -9.12 21.98
CA ALA A 15 8.53 -8.17 20.93
C ALA A 15 9.31 -6.89 21.24
N VAL A 16 10.34 -6.60 20.48
CA VAL A 16 11.03 -5.31 20.51
C VAL A 16 10.12 -4.30 19.81
N LEU A 17 9.36 -3.57 20.62
CA LEU A 17 8.66 -2.35 20.18
C LEU A 17 9.72 -1.29 19.87
N VAL A 18 9.98 -1.02 18.61
CA VAL A 18 10.68 0.20 18.19
C VAL A 18 9.64 1.31 18.12
N ALA A 19 9.44 1.98 19.26
CA ALA A 19 8.66 3.22 19.31
C ALA A 19 9.51 4.34 18.71
N PHE A 20 9.19 4.82 17.51
CA PHE A 20 9.74 6.06 16.98
C PHE A 20 9.13 7.25 17.72
N LEU A 21 9.86 7.75 18.71
CA LEU A 21 9.60 9.06 19.30
C LEU A 21 10.14 10.14 18.35
N TRP A 22 9.24 10.83 17.66
CA TRP A 22 9.58 12.05 16.94
C TRP A 22 9.81 13.19 17.94
N ALA A 23 11.07 13.56 18.14
CA ALA A 23 11.42 14.81 18.83
C ALA A 23 11.31 15.95 17.81
N TRP A 24 10.34 16.83 17.99
CA TRP A 24 10.24 18.11 17.28
C TRP A 24 11.30 19.07 17.85
N GLY A 25 12.43 19.19 17.16
CA GLY A 25 13.36 20.29 17.36
C GLY A 25 12.86 21.51 16.61
N ALA A 26 12.52 22.57 17.34
CA ALA A 26 12.23 23.87 16.76
C ALA A 26 13.52 24.43 16.13
N CYS A 27 13.57 24.48 14.81
CA CYS A 27 14.61 25.20 14.07
C CYS A 27 14.05 26.58 13.70
N GLU A 28 14.67 27.63 14.25
CA GLU A 28 14.32 29.01 13.89
C GLU A 28 14.62 29.27 12.41
N ALA A 29 13.61 29.66 11.67
CA ALA A 29 13.70 29.96 10.24
C ALA A 29 14.35 31.33 10.05
N VAL A 30 15.50 31.34 9.39
CA VAL A 30 16.05 32.55 8.75
C VAL A 30 15.26 32.82 7.49
N ALA A 31 14.58 33.97 7.45
CA ALA A 31 13.79 34.41 6.31
C ALA A 31 14.70 34.78 5.14
N GLY A 32 14.77 33.91 4.14
CA GLY A 32 15.29 34.20 2.80
C GLY A 32 14.14 34.55 1.87
N GLU A 33 14.30 35.58 1.05
CA GLU A 33 13.31 36.01 0.06
C GLU A 33 12.89 34.86 -0.88
N PRO A 34 11.60 34.74 -1.23
CA PRO A 34 11.14 33.67 -2.11
C PRO A 34 11.59 33.93 -3.57
N ALA A 35 12.35 33.02 -4.12
CA ALA A 35 12.64 32.99 -5.53
C ALA A 35 11.35 32.83 -6.35
N ALA A 36 11.17 33.65 -7.38
CA ALA A 36 9.99 33.61 -8.24
C ALA A 36 9.81 32.24 -8.88
N ALA A 37 8.62 31.66 -8.72
CA ALA A 37 8.26 30.39 -9.33
C ALA A 37 8.31 30.48 -10.87
N PRO A 38 8.80 29.45 -11.57
CA PRO A 38 8.79 29.42 -13.03
C PRO A 38 7.35 29.41 -13.55
N VAL A 39 7.05 30.31 -14.49
CA VAL A 39 5.76 30.37 -15.19
C VAL A 39 5.67 29.15 -16.09
N VAL A 40 4.88 28.15 -15.69
CA VAL A 40 4.57 26.99 -16.53
C VAL A 40 3.57 27.43 -17.59
N ALA A 41 3.91 27.32 -18.86
CA ALA A 41 3.02 27.57 -19.98
C ALA A 41 1.78 26.66 -19.91
N PRO A 42 0.59 27.13 -20.31
CA PRO A 42 -0.62 26.33 -20.25
C PRO A 42 -0.49 25.10 -21.15
N VAL A 43 -0.56 23.92 -20.52
CA VAL A 43 -0.65 22.64 -21.23
C VAL A 43 -1.98 22.61 -21.99
N ALA A 44 -1.95 22.31 -23.28
CA ALA A 44 -3.13 22.18 -24.12
C ALA A 44 -4.11 21.19 -23.46
N ALA A 45 -5.41 21.55 -23.48
CA ALA A 45 -6.46 20.71 -22.91
C ALA A 45 -6.40 19.29 -23.51
N PRO A 46 -6.40 18.24 -22.67
CA PRO A 46 -6.30 16.87 -23.15
C PRO A 46 -7.52 16.53 -24.02
N ALA A 47 -7.28 15.85 -25.15
CA ALA A 47 -8.32 15.29 -26.00
C ALA A 47 -9.27 14.44 -25.13
N LYS A 48 -10.58 14.52 -25.41
CA LYS A 48 -11.63 13.76 -24.73
C LYS A 48 -11.24 12.28 -24.66
N ALA A 49 -10.91 11.82 -23.46
CA ALA A 49 -10.42 10.45 -23.26
C ALA A 49 -11.49 9.44 -23.70
N ALA A 50 -11.03 8.33 -24.30
CA ALA A 50 -11.89 7.18 -24.57
C ALA A 50 -12.57 6.70 -23.26
N PRO A 51 -13.82 6.17 -23.33
CA PRO A 51 -14.50 5.66 -22.14
C PRO A 51 -13.60 4.62 -21.43
N ASP A 52 -13.56 4.69 -20.12
CA ASP A 52 -12.74 3.81 -19.28
C ASP A 52 -13.07 2.34 -19.55
N SER A 53 -12.17 1.63 -20.23
CA SER A 53 -12.30 0.19 -20.37
C SER A 53 -11.91 -0.45 -19.02
N LEU A 54 -12.91 -0.94 -18.30
CA LEU A 54 -12.69 -1.72 -17.09
C LEU A 54 -12.50 -3.21 -17.43
N PRO A 55 -11.68 -3.92 -16.68
CA PRO A 55 -10.82 -3.47 -15.56
C PRO A 55 -9.61 -2.67 -16.05
N TYR A 56 -9.14 -1.73 -15.23
CA TYR A 56 -7.86 -1.03 -15.46
C TYR A 56 -6.70 -2.03 -15.39
N GLU A 57 -5.86 -2.07 -16.41
CA GLU A 57 -4.69 -2.94 -16.42
C GLU A 57 -3.51 -2.29 -15.70
N ILE A 58 -2.96 -3.00 -14.70
CA ILE A 58 -1.71 -2.69 -14.03
C ILE A 58 -0.65 -3.71 -14.50
N ARG A 59 0.35 -3.21 -15.21
CA ARG A 59 1.46 -4.02 -15.72
C ARG A 59 2.60 -4.00 -14.70
N VAL A 60 3.08 -5.18 -14.30
CA VAL A 60 4.03 -5.38 -13.21
C VAL A 60 5.30 -6.01 -13.72
N LEU A 61 6.44 -5.43 -13.34
CA LEU A 61 7.75 -6.07 -13.43
C LEU A 61 8.09 -6.68 -12.07
N VAL A 62 8.36 -7.98 -12.02
CA VAL A 62 8.85 -8.64 -10.80
C VAL A 62 10.37 -8.64 -10.80
N VAL A 63 11.00 -8.22 -9.71
CA VAL A 63 12.45 -8.22 -9.54
C VAL A 63 12.80 -8.99 -8.27
N LYS A 64 13.71 -9.98 -8.37
CA LYS A 64 14.06 -10.84 -7.23
C LYS A 64 15.57 -10.82 -6.99
N TYR A 65 15.95 -10.64 -5.72
CA TYR A 65 17.34 -10.74 -5.28
C TYR A 65 17.50 -11.93 -4.34
N PHE A 66 18.27 -12.92 -4.79
CA PHE A 66 18.58 -14.12 -4.06
C PHE A 66 20.10 -14.26 -3.88
N PRO A 67 20.70 -13.66 -2.83
CA PRO A 67 22.09 -13.95 -2.54
C PRO A 67 22.25 -15.43 -2.21
N VAL A 68 23.06 -16.14 -2.97
CA VAL A 68 23.20 -17.59 -2.84
C VAL A 68 24.59 -18.00 -2.44
N LYS A 69 24.64 -19.11 -1.65
CA LYS A 69 25.86 -19.86 -1.33
C LYS A 69 25.59 -21.33 -1.59
N GLY A 70 26.08 -21.80 -2.71
CA GLY A 70 25.71 -23.11 -3.25
C GLY A 70 24.25 -23.12 -3.73
N ASP A 71 23.45 -24.04 -3.25
CA ASP A 71 22.02 -24.21 -3.56
C ASP A 71 21.08 -23.52 -2.56
N ARG A 72 21.63 -22.78 -1.59
CA ARG A 72 20.87 -22.13 -0.51
C ARG A 72 21.02 -20.61 -0.56
N ILE A 73 20.02 -19.92 -0.01
CA ILE A 73 20.11 -18.49 0.29
C ILE A 73 21.19 -18.28 1.36
N ASP A 74 22.05 -17.31 1.14
CA ASP A 74 23.10 -16.93 2.10
C ASP A 74 22.47 -16.12 3.25
N GLN A 75 22.10 -16.82 4.32
CA GLN A 75 21.47 -16.23 5.49
C GLN A 75 22.39 -15.26 6.26
N THR A 76 23.70 -15.29 6.02
CA THR A 76 24.61 -14.27 6.58
C THR A 76 24.40 -12.89 5.95
N VAL A 77 23.81 -12.85 4.75
CA VAL A 77 23.43 -11.63 4.03
C VAL A 77 21.97 -11.25 4.32
N THR A 78 21.09 -12.24 4.43
CA THR A 78 19.64 -11.99 4.46
C THR A 78 19.03 -11.95 5.85
N GLY A 79 19.82 -12.12 6.93
CA GLY A 79 19.33 -12.09 8.30
C GLY A 79 18.24 -13.15 8.56
N ASP A 80 18.56 -14.42 8.29
CA ASP A 80 17.69 -15.60 8.45
C ASP A 80 16.47 -15.67 7.49
N CYS A 81 16.38 -14.79 6.50
CA CYS A 81 15.36 -14.90 5.45
C CYS A 81 15.78 -15.89 4.37
N GLY A 82 14.80 -16.69 3.90
CA GLY A 82 15.02 -17.68 2.84
C GLY A 82 15.53 -19.02 3.37
N ASP A 83 15.58 -19.99 2.45
CA ASP A 83 16.05 -21.36 2.73
C ASP A 83 16.85 -21.89 1.54
N THR A 84 16.44 -22.98 0.84
CA THR A 84 17.02 -23.33 -0.45
C THR A 84 16.59 -22.29 -1.50
N LEU A 85 17.40 -22.13 -2.55
CA LEU A 85 17.03 -21.26 -3.67
C LEU A 85 15.71 -21.69 -4.31
N GLU A 86 15.51 -23.00 -4.49
CA GLU A 86 14.27 -23.55 -5.06
C GLU A 86 13.06 -23.24 -4.20
N SER A 87 13.10 -23.51 -2.89
CA SER A 87 11.97 -23.23 -1.99
C SER A 87 11.68 -21.74 -1.88
N THR A 88 12.71 -20.87 -1.90
CA THR A 88 12.54 -19.42 -1.84
C THR A 88 11.94 -18.87 -3.14
N ARG A 89 12.33 -19.40 -4.31
CA ARG A 89 11.66 -19.11 -5.59
C ARG A 89 10.19 -19.51 -5.55
N ALA A 90 9.90 -20.75 -5.17
CA ALA A 90 8.51 -21.23 -5.07
C ALA A 90 7.66 -20.36 -4.13
N LYS A 91 8.23 -19.92 -3.00
CA LYS A 91 7.57 -19.03 -2.05
C LYS A 91 7.28 -17.66 -2.68
N THR A 92 8.25 -17.02 -3.33
CA THR A 92 8.04 -15.72 -3.98
C THR A 92 7.03 -15.80 -5.12
N ASP A 93 7.03 -16.90 -5.89
CA ASP A 93 6.02 -17.14 -6.93
C ASP A 93 4.62 -17.34 -6.33
N HIS A 94 4.52 -18.01 -5.20
CA HIS A 94 3.26 -18.14 -4.47
C HIS A 94 2.77 -16.77 -3.97
N ILE A 95 3.63 -15.95 -3.36
CA ILE A 95 3.30 -14.61 -2.92
C ILE A 95 2.80 -13.78 -4.10
N THR A 96 3.54 -13.76 -5.23
CA THR A 96 3.17 -13.02 -6.45
C THR A 96 1.74 -13.38 -6.93
N ARG A 97 1.44 -14.68 -7.03
CA ARG A 97 0.10 -15.14 -7.46
C ARG A 97 -0.98 -14.76 -6.46
N THR A 98 -0.70 -14.87 -5.17
CA THR A 98 -1.68 -14.62 -4.11
C THR A 98 -1.97 -13.13 -3.99
N VAL A 99 -0.95 -12.26 -4.00
CA VAL A 99 -1.11 -10.80 -3.98
C VAL A 99 -1.90 -10.33 -5.19
N LYS A 100 -1.50 -10.78 -6.40
CA LYS A 100 -2.25 -10.49 -7.62
C LYS A 100 -3.74 -10.84 -7.49
N ALA A 101 -4.05 -12.05 -7.05
CA ALA A 101 -5.43 -12.50 -6.89
C ALA A 101 -6.18 -11.70 -5.81
N ALA A 102 -5.52 -11.37 -4.70
CA ALA A 102 -6.11 -10.58 -3.62
C ALA A 102 -6.47 -9.16 -4.07
N LEU A 103 -5.57 -8.49 -4.83
CA LEU A 103 -5.80 -7.13 -5.33
C LEU A 103 -6.93 -7.10 -6.38
N GLU A 104 -6.95 -8.08 -7.31
CA GLU A 104 -8.03 -8.20 -8.30
C GLU A 104 -9.37 -8.46 -7.62
N GLU A 105 -9.43 -9.42 -6.68
CA GLU A 105 -10.65 -9.72 -5.92
C GLU A 105 -11.07 -8.55 -5.03
N GLY A 106 -10.13 -7.91 -4.34
CA GLY A 106 -10.38 -6.75 -3.49
C GLY A 106 -10.93 -5.53 -4.27
N SER A 107 -10.60 -5.40 -5.55
CA SER A 107 -11.09 -4.32 -6.40
C SER A 107 -12.55 -4.48 -6.87
N ARG A 108 -13.22 -5.57 -6.50
CA ARG A 108 -14.63 -5.87 -6.84
C ARG A 108 -15.54 -5.26 -5.79
N PHE A 109 -16.12 -4.11 -6.09
CA PHE A 109 -16.94 -3.38 -5.13
C PHE A 109 -18.08 -4.24 -4.57
N ARG A 110 -18.05 -4.45 -3.25
CA ARG A 110 -19.03 -5.24 -2.48
C ARG A 110 -19.21 -6.69 -2.94
N ALA A 111 -18.14 -7.33 -3.45
CA ALA A 111 -18.21 -8.72 -3.89
C ALA A 111 -18.63 -9.70 -2.78
N TYR A 112 -18.47 -9.35 -1.51
CA TYR A 112 -19.02 -10.10 -0.38
C TYR A 112 -20.57 -10.13 -0.36
N LYS A 113 -21.26 -9.30 -1.16
CA LYS A 113 -22.72 -9.32 -1.36
C LYS A 113 -23.10 -9.75 -2.77
N ASP A 114 -22.32 -9.33 -3.75
CA ASP A 114 -22.55 -9.61 -5.17
C ASP A 114 -21.32 -10.30 -5.77
N PRO A 115 -21.30 -11.64 -5.81
CA PRO A 115 -20.19 -12.39 -6.39
C PRO A 115 -20.04 -12.16 -7.90
N THR A 116 -20.95 -11.43 -8.56
CA THR A 116 -20.86 -11.06 -9.98
C THR A 116 -20.27 -9.66 -10.18
N ALA A 117 -20.00 -8.90 -9.11
CA ALA A 117 -19.40 -7.57 -9.18
C ALA A 117 -18.13 -7.58 -10.05
N ARG A 118 -18.02 -6.60 -10.94
CA ARG A 118 -16.87 -6.52 -11.86
C ARG A 118 -15.62 -6.04 -11.12
N PRO A 119 -14.43 -6.60 -11.41
CA PRO A 119 -13.20 -6.07 -10.89
C PRO A 119 -12.89 -4.69 -11.49
N SER A 120 -12.35 -3.80 -10.68
CA SER A 120 -11.82 -2.51 -11.16
C SER A 120 -10.39 -2.65 -11.67
N LEU A 121 -9.62 -3.61 -11.15
CA LEU A 121 -8.22 -3.84 -11.49
C LEU A 121 -8.01 -5.20 -12.14
N LYS A 122 -7.00 -5.25 -13.01
CA LYS A 122 -6.40 -6.47 -13.57
C LYS A 122 -4.90 -6.32 -13.56
N TYR A 123 -4.21 -7.26 -12.94
CA TYR A 123 -2.76 -7.27 -12.88
C TYR A 123 -2.16 -8.19 -13.95
N THR A 124 -1.14 -7.71 -14.66
CA THR A 124 -0.41 -8.48 -15.66
C THR A 124 1.08 -8.47 -15.31
N ILE A 125 1.61 -9.62 -14.89
CA ILE A 125 3.05 -9.78 -14.73
C ILE A 125 3.67 -9.84 -16.12
N VAL A 126 4.42 -8.82 -16.49
CA VAL A 126 4.99 -8.69 -17.85
C VAL A 126 6.34 -9.38 -17.98
N ASP A 127 7.09 -9.42 -16.88
CA ASP A 127 8.37 -10.14 -16.82
C ASP A 127 8.79 -10.38 -15.37
N THR A 128 9.77 -11.28 -15.20
CA THR A 128 10.44 -11.54 -13.92
C THR A 128 11.94 -11.55 -14.15
N VAL A 129 12.65 -10.67 -13.45
CA VAL A 129 14.11 -10.57 -13.47
C VAL A 129 14.66 -11.08 -12.15
N GLU A 130 15.65 -11.97 -12.21
CA GLU A 130 16.25 -12.57 -11.02
C GLU A 130 17.75 -12.29 -10.98
N PHE A 131 18.25 -11.92 -9.80
CA PHE A 131 19.65 -11.71 -9.49
C PHE A 131 20.09 -12.64 -8.36
N LEU A 132 21.08 -13.49 -8.63
CA LEU A 132 21.64 -14.43 -7.64
C LEU A 132 22.77 -13.80 -6.82
N GLU A 133 22.51 -12.63 -6.28
CA GLU A 133 23.48 -11.81 -5.55
C GLU A 133 22.79 -10.94 -4.48
N PRO A 134 23.56 -10.32 -3.57
CA PRO A 134 23.01 -9.37 -2.61
C PRO A 134 22.30 -8.19 -3.28
N MET A 135 21.19 -7.78 -2.68
CA MET A 135 20.46 -6.59 -3.07
C MET A 135 21.34 -5.33 -2.84
N PRO A 136 21.39 -4.38 -3.78
CA PRO A 136 22.08 -3.11 -3.57
C PRO A 136 21.57 -2.37 -2.34
N THR A 137 22.49 -1.84 -1.56
CA THR A 137 22.17 -1.05 -0.35
C THR A 137 22.98 0.24 -0.35
N LYS A 138 22.49 1.24 0.39
CA LYS A 138 23.18 2.51 0.67
C LYS A 138 23.16 2.82 2.17
N PRO A 139 24.26 3.41 2.72
CA PRO A 139 24.26 3.81 4.12
C PRO A 139 23.26 4.96 4.34
N VAL A 140 22.63 4.97 5.53
CA VAL A 140 21.81 6.09 5.98
C VAL A 140 22.48 6.73 7.19
N PRO A 141 22.75 8.04 7.18
CA PRO A 141 23.37 8.72 8.33
C PRO A 141 22.56 8.50 9.61
N GLY A 142 23.25 8.04 10.66
CA GLY A 142 22.64 7.77 11.96
C GLY A 142 21.99 6.40 12.13
N GLU A 143 21.80 5.64 11.05
CA GLU A 143 21.23 4.30 11.11
C GLU A 143 22.32 3.23 11.25
N LYS A 144 22.01 2.14 11.97
CA LYS A 144 22.92 1.01 12.17
C LYS A 144 22.97 0.05 10.99
N VAL A 145 21.90 0.01 10.22
CA VAL A 145 21.75 -0.86 9.06
C VAL A 145 21.49 -0.02 7.80
N PRO A 146 22.00 -0.45 6.62
CA PRO A 146 21.81 0.29 5.40
C PRO A 146 20.35 0.24 4.92
N LEU A 147 19.97 1.21 4.11
CA LEU A 147 18.73 1.22 3.34
C LEU A 147 18.94 0.48 2.01
N THR A 148 17.90 -0.16 1.50
CA THR A 148 17.84 -0.65 0.12
C THR A 148 18.09 0.50 -0.86
N ASP A 149 19.03 0.32 -1.79
CA ASP A 149 19.33 1.32 -2.84
C ASP A 149 18.39 1.12 -4.04
N TYR A 150 17.18 1.64 -3.92
CA TYR A 150 16.15 1.51 -4.96
C TYR A 150 16.61 2.13 -6.28
N GLY A 151 17.34 3.25 -6.25
CA GLY A 151 17.86 3.91 -7.43
C GLY A 151 18.74 2.98 -8.27
N LYS A 152 19.70 2.28 -7.62
CA LYS A 152 20.55 1.30 -8.31
C LYS A 152 19.77 0.10 -8.84
N ILE A 153 18.76 -0.36 -8.10
CA ILE A 153 17.93 -1.51 -8.53
C ILE A 153 17.18 -1.17 -9.81
N VAL A 154 16.49 -0.03 -9.84
CA VAL A 154 15.68 0.37 -11.01
C VAL A 154 16.55 0.76 -12.20
N GLU A 155 17.74 1.34 -11.96
CA GLU A 155 18.73 1.59 -13.02
C GLU A 155 19.17 0.27 -13.67
N ARG A 156 19.49 -0.73 -12.87
CA ARG A 156 19.98 -2.04 -13.33
C ARG A 156 18.99 -2.77 -14.22
N VAL A 157 17.68 -2.64 -13.95
CA VAL A 157 16.64 -3.23 -14.79
C VAL A 157 16.22 -2.33 -15.95
N ASN A 158 16.86 -1.16 -16.12
CA ASN A 158 16.48 -0.14 -17.11
C ASN A 158 14.99 0.23 -16.99
N ILE A 159 14.59 0.69 -15.80
CA ILE A 159 13.18 1.00 -15.47
C ILE A 159 12.52 1.94 -16.48
N ARG A 160 13.28 2.87 -17.08
CA ARG A 160 12.77 3.80 -18.10
C ARG A 160 12.12 3.06 -19.27
N ASP A 161 12.77 2.02 -19.78
CA ASP A 161 12.21 1.22 -20.90
C ASP A 161 10.91 0.51 -20.47
N TRP A 162 10.91 -0.05 -19.28
CA TRP A 162 9.73 -0.72 -18.75
C TRP A 162 8.53 0.21 -18.54
N VAL A 163 8.76 1.39 -17.98
CA VAL A 163 7.70 2.36 -17.68
C VAL A 163 7.24 3.11 -18.92
N GLU A 164 8.18 3.70 -19.67
CA GLU A 164 7.82 4.60 -20.78
C GLU A 164 7.40 3.85 -22.04
N ASN A 165 8.05 2.71 -22.36
CA ASN A 165 7.83 1.96 -23.59
C ASN A 165 6.93 0.72 -23.41
N LYS A 166 7.07 -0.01 -22.28
CA LYS A 166 6.32 -1.23 -22.02
C LYS A 166 5.13 -1.03 -21.08
N GLY A 167 4.96 0.18 -20.54
CA GLY A 167 3.78 0.58 -19.75
C GLY A 167 3.70 -0.07 -18.37
N VAL A 168 4.84 -0.48 -17.78
CA VAL A 168 4.91 -0.94 -16.39
C VAL A 168 4.51 0.19 -15.46
N LYS A 169 3.64 -0.12 -14.50
CA LYS A 169 3.17 0.80 -13.46
C LYS A 169 3.68 0.43 -12.07
N GLU A 170 3.99 -0.85 -11.88
CA GLU A 170 4.50 -1.33 -10.60
C GLU A 170 5.72 -2.23 -10.78
N VAL A 171 6.66 -2.11 -9.85
CA VAL A 171 7.78 -3.03 -9.67
C VAL A 171 7.56 -3.76 -8.36
N TRP A 172 7.45 -5.09 -8.41
CA TRP A 172 7.36 -5.93 -7.21
C TRP A 172 8.74 -6.51 -6.91
N LEU A 173 9.44 -5.85 -5.98
CA LEU A 173 10.79 -6.20 -5.58
C LEU A 173 10.76 -7.22 -4.45
N TYR A 174 11.35 -8.38 -4.65
CA TYR A 174 11.58 -9.36 -3.61
C TYR A 174 12.99 -9.27 -3.07
N GLY A 175 13.07 -9.04 -1.77
CA GLY A 175 14.31 -8.96 -1.03
C GLY A 175 14.16 -9.52 0.39
N TYR A 176 14.95 -8.99 1.29
CA TYR A 176 15.04 -9.39 2.69
C TYR A 176 15.11 -8.15 3.58
N HIS A 177 14.78 -8.35 4.85
CA HIS A 177 14.82 -7.29 5.85
C HIS A 177 15.60 -7.77 7.09
N GLY A 178 15.02 -8.60 7.93
CA GLY A 178 15.67 -9.37 9.00
C GLY A 178 16.64 -8.61 9.92
N GLY A 179 16.55 -7.27 10.02
CA GLY A 179 17.48 -6.44 10.77
C GLY A 179 18.84 -6.20 10.10
N VAL A 180 19.02 -6.62 8.84
CA VAL A 180 20.24 -6.42 8.05
C VAL A 180 20.14 -5.31 7.02
N VAL A 181 18.91 -4.91 6.68
CA VAL A 181 18.61 -3.81 5.75
C VAL A 181 17.28 -3.17 6.14
N VAL A 182 17.14 -1.87 5.93
CA VAL A 182 15.86 -1.17 5.98
C VAL A 182 15.19 -1.29 4.61
N LEU A 183 13.92 -1.64 4.59
CA LEU A 183 13.08 -1.58 3.39
C LEU A 183 12.01 -0.50 3.55
N TRP A 184 11.52 -0.01 2.43
CA TRP A 184 10.31 0.78 2.34
C TRP A 184 9.23 -0.04 1.65
N GLU A 185 8.05 -0.10 2.24
CA GLU A 185 6.94 -0.90 1.74
C GLU A 185 6.48 -0.46 0.36
N SER A 186 6.41 0.86 0.13
CA SER A 186 6.16 1.42 -1.18
C SER A 186 6.99 2.67 -1.42
N ASN A 187 7.43 2.88 -2.67
CA ASN A 187 8.15 4.04 -3.10
C ASN A 187 7.70 4.44 -4.51
N MET A 188 7.12 5.63 -4.64
CA MET A 188 6.51 6.13 -5.86
C MET A 188 7.37 7.21 -6.50
N ALA A 189 7.46 7.24 -7.82
CA ALA A 189 8.07 8.34 -8.55
C ALA A 189 7.29 8.65 -9.83
N GLY A 190 7.14 9.94 -10.12
CA GLY A 190 6.44 10.37 -11.33
C GLY A 190 6.33 11.89 -11.46
N PRO A 191 5.73 12.38 -12.56
CA PRO A 191 5.64 13.81 -12.84
C PRO A 191 4.72 14.58 -11.88
N PHE A 192 3.90 13.88 -11.10
CA PHE A 192 2.98 14.47 -10.13
C PHE A 192 3.42 14.30 -8.67
N GLY A 193 4.67 13.92 -8.47
CA GLY A 193 5.28 13.78 -7.15
C GLY A 193 5.32 12.36 -6.62
N ASP A 194 5.82 12.24 -5.41
CA ASP A 194 5.95 11.02 -4.65
C ASP A 194 4.87 10.98 -3.55
N ILE A 195 3.93 10.04 -3.66
CA ILE A 195 2.85 9.80 -2.70
C ILE A 195 2.99 8.37 -2.19
N SER A 196 4.07 8.12 -1.49
CA SER A 196 4.39 6.77 -1.01
C SER A 196 4.30 6.64 0.51
N ASN A 197 4.36 5.39 0.97
CA ASN A 197 4.54 5.02 2.37
C ASN A 197 6.04 4.97 2.73
N SER A 198 6.84 5.82 2.11
CA SER A 198 8.27 6.02 2.37
C SER A 198 8.54 7.46 2.79
N ASN A 199 9.80 7.85 2.88
CA ASN A 199 10.21 9.22 3.23
C ASN A 199 9.82 10.28 2.19
N ARG A 200 9.22 9.89 1.06
CA ARG A 200 8.83 10.79 -0.04
C ARG A 200 9.99 11.69 -0.49
N ASP A 201 11.15 11.07 -0.72
CA ASP A 201 12.33 11.73 -1.25
C ASP A 201 12.29 11.71 -2.78
N PRO A 202 12.05 12.84 -3.46
CA PRO A 202 11.95 12.88 -4.92
C PRO A 202 13.27 12.57 -5.63
N ALA A 203 14.37 12.42 -4.89
CA ALA A 203 15.70 12.11 -5.44
C ALA A 203 16.07 10.61 -5.35
N ASP A 204 15.27 9.78 -4.70
CA ASP A 204 15.61 8.38 -4.46
C ASP A 204 15.31 7.45 -5.64
N LEU A 205 14.34 7.81 -6.47
CA LEU A 205 13.98 7.15 -7.71
C LEU A 205 13.99 8.14 -8.89
N PRO A 206 14.34 7.68 -10.11
CA PRO A 206 14.29 8.55 -11.29
C PRO A 206 12.83 8.95 -11.60
N VAL A 207 12.59 10.27 -11.70
CA VAL A 207 11.34 10.81 -12.20
C VAL A 207 11.25 10.57 -13.70
N LEU A 208 10.26 9.79 -14.13
CA LEU A 208 10.00 9.44 -15.52
C LEU A 208 8.78 10.20 -16.06
N LYS A 209 8.47 10.02 -17.37
CA LYS A 209 7.28 10.64 -17.98
C LYS A 209 5.96 10.07 -17.48
N LYS A 210 6.00 8.91 -16.82
CA LYS A 210 4.84 8.23 -16.24
C LYS A 210 5.17 7.84 -14.80
N THR A 211 4.18 7.90 -13.94
CA THR A 211 4.27 7.44 -12.56
C THR A 211 4.40 5.92 -12.49
N TYR A 212 5.25 5.46 -11.59
CA TYR A 212 5.39 4.06 -11.21
C TYR A 212 5.65 3.94 -9.71
N THR A 213 5.34 2.78 -9.14
CA THR A 213 5.55 2.49 -7.72
C THR A 213 6.39 1.22 -7.58
N VAL A 214 7.39 1.25 -6.70
CA VAL A 214 8.19 0.08 -6.30
C VAL A 214 7.65 -0.41 -4.97
N TYR A 215 7.16 -1.64 -4.91
CA TYR A 215 6.80 -2.35 -3.68
C TYR A 215 7.92 -3.30 -3.31
N HIS A 216 8.30 -3.34 -2.03
CA HIS A 216 9.42 -4.18 -1.59
C HIS A 216 8.95 -5.25 -0.59
N TYR A 217 8.81 -6.46 -1.08
CA TYR A 217 8.36 -7.62 -0.31
C TYR A 217 9.53 -8.34 0.35
N ASN A 218 9.37 -8.61 1.64
CA ASN A 218 10.28 -9.47 2.37
C ASN A 218 9.90 -10.94 2.17
N TYR A 219 10.73 -11.72 1.46
CA TYR A 219 10.45 -13.15 1.24
C TYR A 219 10.61 -14.02 2.51
N GLY A 220 11.07 -13.45 3.62
CA GLY A 220 10.95 -14.06 4.95
C GLY A 220 9.51 -14.12 5.45
N ARG A 221 8.64 -13.26 4.93
CA ARG A 221 7.22 -13.11 5.30
C ARG A 221 6.27 -13.79 4.32
N GLY A 222 4.98 -13.48 4.40
CA GLY A 222 3.92 -14.09 3.61
C GLY A 222 3.19 -13.12 2.69
N PRO A 223 2.14 -13.60 1.98
CA PRO A 223 1.37 -12.75 1.08
C PRO A 223 0.53 -11.67 1.79
N SER A 224 0.25 -11.82 3.08
CA SER A 224 -0.49 -10.83 3.85
C SER A 224 0.28 -9.53 3.95
N GLU A 225 1.55 -9.60 4.37
CA GLU A 225 2.42 -8.44 4.51
C GLU A 225 2.72 -7.79 3.16
N ALA A 226 2.91 -8.58 2.10
CA ALA A 226 3.07 -8.03 0.75
C ALA A 226 1.79 -7.34 0.25
N CYS A 227 0.59 -7.81 0.65
CA CYS A 227 -0.67 -7.15 0.35
C CYS A 227 -0.84 -5.86 1.18
N GLU A 228 -0.35 -5.84 2.41
CA GLU A 228 -0.36 -4.67 3.31
C GLU A 228 0.37 -3.47 2.70
N ASP A 229 1.52 -3.69 2.04
CA ASP A 229 2.25 -2.64 1.32
C ASP A 229 1.36 -1.90 0.30
N HIS A 230 0.51 -2.64 -0.42
CA HIS A 230 -0.47 -2.07 -1.34
C HIS A 230 -1.60 -1.33 -0.63
N MET A 231 -2.03 -1.82 0.54
CA MET A 231 -3.07 -1.15 1.33
C MET A 231 -2.58 0.20 1.81
N HIS A 232 -1.36 0.28 2.31
CA HIS A 232 -0.75 1.56 2.71
C HIS A 232 -0.61 2.52 1.53
N GLN A 233 -0.18 2.03 0.36
CA GLN A 233 -0.12 2.87 -0.83
C GLN A 233 -1.50 3.40 -1.24
N LEU A 234 -2.53 2.58 -1.20
CA LEU A 234 -3.91 2.98 -1.47
C LEU A 234 -4.37 4.08 -0.49
N GLU A 235 -4.10 3.91 0.80
CA GLU A 235 -4.42 4.90 1.83
C GLU A 235 -3.71 6.23 1.60
N HIS A 236 -2.42 6.22 1.31
CA HIS A 236 -1.65 7.44 1.03
C HIS A 236 -2.18 8.17 -0.18
N VAL A 237 -2.43 7.46 -1.28
CA VAL A 237 -2.96 8.05 -2.52
C VAL A 237 -4.35 8.64 -2.31
N LEU A 238 -5.29 7.91 -1.68
CA LEU A 238 -6.64 8.42 -1.44
C LEU A 238 -6.67 9.60 -0.45
N ASN A 239 -5.82 9.57 0.59
CA ASN A 239 -5.65 10.70 1.50
C ASN A 239 -5.07 11.93 0.79
N TRP A 240 -4.11 11.74 -0.10
CA TRP A 240 -3.56 12.83 -0.91
C TRP A 240 -4.62 13.45 -1.82
N VAL A 241 -5.38 12.63 -2.55
CA VAL A 241 -6.45 13.07 -3.45
C VAL A 241 -7.54 13.82 -2.69
N ASP A 242 -7.94 13.32 -1.51
CA ASP A 242 -8.95 13.96 -0.64
C ASP A 242 -8.42 15.19 0.11
N GLY A 243 -7.12 15.47 0.02
CA GLY A 243 -6.49 16.66 0.55
C GLY A 243 -6.10 16.59 2.02
N ARG A 244 -6.00 15.41 2.64
CA ARG A 244 -5.63 15.27 4.05
C ARG A 244 -4.31 15.97 4.38
N ASP A 245 -3.29 15.80 3.54
CA ASP A 245 -1.95 16.37 3.75
C ASP A 245 -1.93 17.91 3.68
N ARG A 246 -3.01 18.52 3.19
CA ARG A 246 -3.20 19.98 3.07
C ARG A 246 -4.29 20.53 4.00
N THR A 247 -4.91 19.66 4.79
CA THR A 247 -6.04 20.00 5.67
C THR A 247 -5.56 20.00 7.13
N PRO A 248 -5.83 21.08 7.90
CA PRO A 248 -5.56 21.07 9.34
C PRO A 248 -6.20 19.86 10.02
N GLY A 249 -5.47 19.25 10.95
CA GLY A 249 -5.84 17.97 11.53
C GLY A 249 -7.20 17.93 12.23
N GLU A 250 -7.62 19.04 12.85
CA GLU A 250 -8.94 19.15 13.48
C GLU A 250 -10.11 19.04 12.50
N LYS A 251 -9.85 19.16 11.19
CA LYS A 251 -10.83 19.01 10.10
C LYS A 251 -10.76 17.67 9.38
N TRP A 252 -9.88 16.76 9.78
CA TRP A 252 -9.75 15.44 9.12
C TRP A 252 -11.02 14.61 9.20
N GLY A 253 -11.85 14.79 10.26
CA GLY A 253 -13.15 14.16 10.35
C GLY A 253 -14.16 14.55 9.27
N ASP A 254 -13.97 15.70 8.61
CA ASP A 254 -14.84 16.19 7.53
C ASP A 254 -14.46 15.60 6.15
N LEU A 255 -13.26 15.06 6.02
CA LEU A 255 -12.76 14.48 4.76
C LEU A 255 -13.57 13.26 4.36
N LEU A 256 -13.75 13.11 3.04
CA LEU A 256 -14.56 12.01 2.50
C LEU A 256 -13.90 10.64 2.76
N TYR A 257 -12.57 10.56 2.58
CA TYR A 257 -11.86 9.31 2.81
C TYR A 257 -11.60 9.10 4.31
N TRP A 258 -10.75 9.95 4.92
CA TRP A 258 -10.28 9.69 6.29
C TRP A 258 -11.39 9.78 7.35
N GLY A 259 -12.21 10.82 7.30
CA GLY A 259 -13.30 11.00 8.27
C GLY A 259 -14.51 10.12 7.98
N LYS A 260 -15.03 10.21 6.76
CA LYS A 260 -16.35 9.61 6.44
C LYS A 260 -16.26 8.15 5.98
N PHE A 261 -15.19 7.74 5.28
CA PHE A 261 -15.02 6.34 4.88
C PHE A 261 -14.31 5.53 5.99
N VAL A 262 -13.14 5.97 6.42
CA VAL A 262 -12.37 5.25 7.45
C VAL A 262 -13.07 5.30 8.81
N GLY A 263 -13.63 6.45 9.19
CA GLY A 263 -14.22 6.65 10.52
C GLY A 263 -13.18 6.97 11.59
N SER A 264 -12.10 7.67 11.20
CA SER A 264 -11.00 8.04 12.08
C SER A 264 -10.84 9.56 12.21
N ASN A 265 -9.93 9.96 13.08
CA ASN A 265 -9.54 11.34 13.33
C ASN A 265 -8.02 11.44 13.49
N LEU A 266 -7.51 12.48 14.16
CA LEU A 266 -6.09 12.67 14.43
C LEU A 266 -5.40 11.49 15.17
N SER A 267 -6.14 10.71 15.93
CA SER A 267 -5.56 9.62 16.74
C SER A 267 -5.22 8.36 15.94
N HIS A 268 -5.58 8.29 14.65
CA HIS A 268 -5.50 7.09 13.80
C HIS A 268 -6.34 5.91 14.31
N LYS A 269 -7.06 6.07 15.40
CA LYS A 269 -7.97 5.04 15.93
C LYS A 269 -9.35 5.21 15.32
N ILE A 270 -10.09 4.11 15.28
CA ILE A 270 -11.50 4.15 14.88
C ILE A 270 -12.31 4.85 15.97
N VAL A 271 -12.87 6.00 15.63
CA VAL A 271 -13.75 6.77 16.53
C VAL A 271 -15.21 6.61 16.17
N ASP A 272 -15.49 6.30 14.90
CA ASP A 272 -16.81 5.92 14.38
C ASP A 272 -16.63 4.66 13.54
N PRO A 273 -17.22 3.51 13.92
CA PRO A 273 -17.05 2.26 13.18
C PRO A 273 -17.70 2.33 11.78
N ARG A 274 -16.92 2.85 10.80
CA ARG A 274 -17.23 2.90 9.38
C ARG A 274 -16.51 1.76 8.65
N CYS A 275 -15.74 2.06 7.61
CA CYS A 275 -15.03 1.03 6.86
C CYS A 275 -13.68 0.63 7.49
N GLY A 276 -13.12 1.48 8.37
CA GLY A 276 -11.79 1.22 8.92
C GLY A 276 -10.67 1.50 7.90
N TRP A 277 -9.45 1.09 8.25
CA TRP A 277 -8.27 1.16 7.40
C TRP A 277 -7.40 -0.08 7.58
N SER A 278 -6.28 -0.21 6.87
CA SER A 278 -5.51 -1.48 6.80
C SER A 278 -5.24 -2.11 8.16
N HIS A 279 -4.72 -1.36 9.12
CA HIS A 279 -4.40 -1.86 10.46
C HIS A 279 -5.60 -1.93 11.41
N TYR A 280 -6.65 -1.15 11.14
CA TYR A 280 -7.78 -0.99 12.06
C TYR A 280 -9.10 -1.36 11.39
N PRO A 281 -9.54 -2.61 11.48
CA PRO A 281 -10.94 -2.97 11.22
C PRO A 281 -11.91 -2.10 12.03
N PRO A 282 -13.19 -1.99 11.65
CA PRO A 282 -14.17 -1.18 12.38
C PRO A 282 -14.29 -1.50 13.87
N ASN A 283 -13.94 -2.73 14.26
CA ASN A 283 -13.99 -3.23 15.64
C ASN A 283 -12.64 -3.22 16.36
N ALA A 284 -11.59 -2.67 15.75
CA ALA A 284 -10.26 -2.64 16.35
C ALA A 284 -10.21 -1.78 17.61
N GLU A 285 -9.45 -2.20 18.59
CA GLU A 285 -9.10 -1.47 19.81
C GLU A 285 -7.62 -1.09 19.87
N GLY A 286 -6.81 -1.71 19.01
CA GLY A 286 -5.37 -1.48 18.87
C GLY A 286 -4.92 -1.64 17.44
N ASP A 287 -3.61 -1.47 17.25
CA ASP A 287 -2.94 -1.66 15.96
C ASP A 287 -2.88 -3.15 15.62
N TYR A 288 -3.02 -3.52 14.34
CA TYR A 288 -3.00 -4.91 13.86
C TYR A 288 -4.07 -5.82 14.49
N ASP A 289 -5.22 -5.26 14.84
CA ASP A 289 -6.25 -5.95 15.63
C ASP A 289 -7.24 -6.74 14.76
N TRP A 290 -6.74 -7.43 13.74
CA TRP A 290 -7.55 -8.17 12.76
C TRP A 290 -8.29 -9.36 13.34
N GLY A 291 -7.79 -9.91 14.44
CA GLY A 291 -8.40 -11.06 15.14
C GLY A 291 -9.47 -10.72 16.18
N ASN A 292 -9.75 -9.43 16.42
CA ASN A 292 -10.66 -9.00 17.48
C ASN A 292 -12.09 -9.49 17.21
N LYS A 293 -12.63 -10.24 18.18
CA LYS A 293 -13.99 -10.82 18.10
C LYS A 293 -15.09 -9.90 18.63
N ARG A 294 -14.74 -8.70 19.07
CA ARG A 294 -15.72 -7.70 19.53
C ARG A 294 -16.65 -7.33 18.37
N TYR A 295 -17.96 -7.28 18.65
CA TYR A 295 -18.95 -6.81 17.71
C TYR A 295 -19.16 -5.30 17.81
N VAL A 296 -19.19 -4.63 16.69
CA VAL A 296 -19.55 -3.21 16.58
C VAL A 296 -20.61 -3.00 15.51
N MET A 297 -21.40 -1.95 15.66
CA MET A 297 -22.36 -1.52 14.63
C MET A 297 -21.62 -0.67 13.59
N SER A 298 -21.34 -1.24 12.42
CA SER A 298 -20.63 -0.60 11.31
C SER A 298 -21.47 -0.64 10.04
N ASP A 299 -21.31 0.34 9.18
CA ASP A 299 -21.90 0.39 7.84
C ASP A 299 -20.94 -0.02 6.71
N ILE A 300 -19.81 -0.65 7.02
CA ILE A 300 -18.81 -1.07 6.01
C ILE A 300 -19.45 -1.78 4.81
N GLU A 301 -20.44 -2.65 5.05
CA GLU A 301 -21.12 -3.38 3.97
C GLU A 301 -22.19 -2.57 3.23
N ASP A 302 -22.53 -1.38 3.69
CA ASP A 302 -23.53 -0.49 3.08
C ASP A 302 -23.12 0.98 3.13
N TRP A 303 -21.81 1.22 3.24
CA TRP A 303 -21.26 2.56 3.41
C TRP A 303 -21.82 3.54 2.37
N LYS A 304 -22.14 4.74 2.84
CA LYS A 304 -22.57 5.88 2.02
C LYS A 304 -21.74 7.10 2.37
N PRO A 305 -21.35 7.92 1.36
CA PRO A 305 -20.51 9.10 1.59
C PRO A 305 -21.23 10.21 2.37
N GLU A 306 -22.55 10.28 2.29
CA GLU A 306 -23.37 11.22 3.03
C GLU A 306 -24.26 10.47 4.05
N GLY A 307 -24.06 10.79 5.34
CA GLY A 307 -24.75 10.09 6.41
C GLY A 307 -24.19 8.67 6.61
N TYR A 308 -25.09 7.77 6.97
CA TYR A 308 -24.74 6.36 7.21
C TYR A 308 -25.54 5.45 6.28
N GLY A 309 -24.88 4.39 5.84
CA GLY A 309 -25.57 3.22 5.34
C GLY A 309 -26.26 2.43 6.44
N ARG A 310 -26.85 1.30 6.08
CA ARG A 310 -27.42 0.39 7.07
C ARG A 310 -26.32 -0.22 7.92
N LYS A 311 -26.26 0.15 9.20
CA LYS A 311 -25.32 -0.44 10.14
C LYS A 311 -25.67 -1.90 10.42
N GLN A 312 -24.65 -2.74 10.50
CA GLN A 312 -24.74 -4.17 10.80
C GLN A 312 -23.75 -4.51 11.90
N SER A 313 -23.99 -5.61 12.59
CA SER A 313 -23.06 -6.15 13.57
C SER A 313 -21.87 -6.79 12.86
N ILE A 314 -20.69 -6.22 13.02
CA ILE A 314 -19.44 -6.61 12.37
C ILE A 314 -18.42 -7.01 13.43
N SER A 315 -17.72 -8.12 13.19
CA SER A 315 -16.57 -8.61 13.94
C SER A 315 -15.59 -9.29 13.01
N SER A 316 -14.47 -9.77 13.55
CA SER A 316 -13.49 -10.54 12.78
C SER A 316 -14.03 -11.84 12.17
N ASP A 317 -15.23 -12.27 12.53
CA ASP A 317 -15.88 -13.45 11.91
C ASP A 317 -16.08 -13.26 10.39
N ARG A 318 -16.23 -11.99 9.91
CA ARG A 318 -16.41 -11.68 8.49
C ARG A 318 -15.19 -12.05 7.63
N TRP A 319 -13.99 -11.99 8.20
CA TRP A 319 -12.73 -12.33 7.56
C TRP A 319 -11.98 -13.45 8.30
N ALA A 320 -12.66 -14.18 9.16
CA ALA A 320 -12.15 -15.29 9.94
C ALA A 320 -10.90 -14.94 10.80
N GLY A 321 -10.75 -13.68 11.21
CA GLY A 321 -9.60 -13.18 11.96
C GLY A 321 -8.27 -13.20 11.21
N ASP A 322 -8.30 -13.39 9.88
CA ASP A 322 -7.14 -13.49 9.01
C ASP A 322 -6.85 -12.15 8.34
N SER A 323 -5.61 -11.67 8.39
CA SER A 323 -5.22 -10.35 7.87
C SER A 323 -5.40 -10.22 6.36
N LEU A 324 -5.03 -11.23 5.57
CA LEU A 324 -5.20 -11.16 4.11
C LEU A 324 -6.68 -11.12 3.71
N ARG A 325 -7.52 -11.89 4.40
CA ARG A 325 -8.97 -11.85 4.18
C ARG A 325 -9.56 -10.51 4.62
N TRP A 326 -9.03 -9.91 5.70
CA TRP A 326 -9.40 -8.56 6.10
C TRP A 326 -9.08 -7.55 4.99
N PHE A 327 -7.88 -7.59 4.41
CA PHE A 327 -7.50 -6.68 3.33
C PHE A 327 -8.41 -6.83 2.11
N ILE A 328 -8.74 -8.05 1.69
CA ILE A 328 -9.68 -8.27 0.59
C ILE A 328 -11.06 -7.71 0.93
N TYR A 329 -11.59 -8.01 2.11
CA TYR A 329 -12.91 -7.53 2.55
C TYR A 329 -12.96 -6.00 2.66
N TRP A 330 -11.91 -5.39 3.19
CA TRP A 330 -11.77 -3.93 3.28
C TRP A 330 -11.66 -3.28 1.89
N MET A 331 -10.82 -3.79 1.02
CA MET A 331 -10.71 -3.33 -0.36
C MET A 331 -12.06 -3.35 -1.09
N GLN A 332 -12.86 -4.38 -0.91
CA GLN A 332 -14.21 -4.52 -1.50
C GLN A 332 -15.20 -3.47 -0.99
N SER A 333 -14.91 -2.74 0.08
CA SER A 333 -15.74 -1.62 0.53
C SER A 333 -15.44 -0.30 -0.21
N HIS A 334 -14.30 -0.20 -0.92
CA HIS A 334 -13.93 0.99 -1.68
C HIS A 334 -14.79 1.13 -2.93
N PRO A 335 -15.32 2.34 -3.22
CA PRO A 335 -16.05 2.61 -4.45
C PRO A 335 -15.27 2.17 -5.69
N GLY A 336 -15.76 1.16 -6.36
CA GLY A 336 -15.16 0.55 -7.54
C GLY A 336 -16.05 0.69 -8.78
N ALA A 337 -15.92 -0.27 -9.70
CA ALA A 337 -16.77 -0.36 -10.88
C ALA A 337 -18.25 -0.40 -10.48
N ASP A 338 -19.07 0.36 -11.19
CA ASP A 338 -20.53 0.38 -11.02
C ASP A 338 -21.02 0.66 -9.57
N ASN A 339 -20.26 1.46 -8.81
CA ASN A 339 -20.55 1.67 -7.38
C ASN A 339 -21.90 2.36 -7.11
N GLY A 340 -22.43 3.15 -8.02
CA GLY A 340 -23.74 3.81 -7.93
C GLY A 340 -23.89 4.82 -6.78
N LEU A 341 -22.78 5.19 -6.12
CA LEU A 341 -22.76 6.12 -4.99
C LEU A 341 -22.66 7.58 -5.46
N THR A 342 -23.21 8.49 -4.65
CA THR A 342 -23.13 9.94 -4.90
C THR A 342 -22.62 10.67 -3.66
N TYR A 343 -21.89 11.76 -3.88
CA TYR A 343 -21.45 12.69 -2.85
C TYR A 343 -21.70 14.12 -3.32
N LYS A 344 -22.36 14.93 -2.47
CA LYS A 344 -22.78 16.29 -2.83
C LYS A 344 -23.59 16.36 -4.14
N GLY A 345 -24.44 15.35 -4.36
CA GLY A 345 -25.25 15.21 -5.56
C GLY A 345 -24.49 14.84 -6.84
N LYS A 346 -23.22 14.48 -6.74
CA LYS A 346 -22.37 14.06 -7.86
C LYS A 346 -21.97 12.60 -7.72
N PRO A 347 -21.79 11.83 -8.81
CA PRO A 347 -21.34 10.44 -8.76
C PRO A 347 -19.96 10.32 -8.07
N LEU A 348 -19.78 9.29 -7.25
CA LEU A 348 -18.44 8.90 -6.82
C LEU A 348 -17.70 8.28 -8.00
N ARG A 349 -16.42 8.62 -8.11
CA ARG A 349 -15.52 7.95 -9.05
C ARG A 349 -15.27 6.52 -8.61
N ASN A 350 -14.80 5.71 -9.55
CA ASN A 350 -14.10 4.47 -9.23
C ASN A 350 -12.73 4.84 -8.62
N TRP A 351 -12.56 4.62 -7.31
CA TRP A 351 -11.34 5.06 -6.60
C TRP A 351 -10.08 4.30 -7.04
N TRP A 352 -10.24 3.14 -7.64
CA TRP A 352 -9.12 2.37 -8.16
C TRP A 352 -8.39 3.04 -9.33
N VAL A 353 -9.00 4.03 -9.97
CA VAL A 353 -8.35 4.83 -11.01
C VAL A 353 -7.13 5.59 -10.48
N PHE A 354 -7.15 6.01 -9.21
CA PHE A 354 -6.04 6.72 -8.58
C PHE A 354 -4.82 5.82 -8.36
N ILE A 355 -4.98 4.50 -8.34
CA ILE A 355 -3.88 3.52 -8.33
C ILE A 355 -3.50 3.14 -9.77
N ALA A 356 -4.48 2.90 -10.61
CA ALA A 356 -4.23 2.36 -11.94
C ALA A 356 -3.79 3.42 -12.97
N ASP A 357 -4.22 4.67 -12.84
CA ASP A 357 -3.94 5.76 -13.78
C ASP A 357 -3.82 7.12 -13.06
N PHE A 358 -2.87 7.15 -12.11
CA PHE A 358 -2.60 8.31 -11.27
C PHE A 358 -2.29 9.55 -12.10
N ASP A 359 -1.48 9.43 -13.15
CA ASP A 359 -1.10 10.55 -14.01
C ASP A 359 -2.31 11.22 -14.64
N ARG A 360 -3.23 10.42 -15.18
CA ARG A 360 -4.46 10.95 -15.79
C ARG A 360 -5.36 11.62 -14.74
N ALA A 361 -5.49 11.01 -13.59
CA ALA A 361 -6.30 11.56 -12.51
C ALA A 361 -5.75 12.90 -12.02
N MET A 362 -4.44 13.02 -11.86
CA MET A 362 -3.78 14.25 -11.41
C MET A 362 -3.78 15.31 -12.49
N ALA A 363 -3.48 14.97 -13.74
CA ALA A 363 -3.57 15.89 -14.88
C ALA A 363 -4.99 16.46 -15.06
N GLY A 364 -6.00 15.65 -14.77
CA GLY A 364 -7.41 16.04 -14.82
C GLY A 364 -7.90 16.80 -13.58
N GLY A 365 -7.07 16.96 -12.55
CA GLY A 365 -7.49 17.56 -11.29
C GLY A 365 -8.61 16.78 -10.59
N TRP A 366 -8.65 15.46 -10.75
CA TRP A 366 -9.78 14.66 -10.28
C TRP A 366 -9.84 14.56 -8.76
N LYS A 367 -11.06 14.64 -8.25
CA LYS A 367 -11.42 14.35 -6.86
C LYS A 367 -11.98 12.94 -6.73
N LEU A 368 -12.22 12.48 -5.53
CA LEU A 368 -12.87 11.21 -5.26
C LEU A 368 -14.29 11.11 -5.82
N TRP A 369 -14.87 12.23 -6.29
CA TRP A 369 -16.18 12.33 -6.95
C TRP A 369 -16.09 13.17 -8.22
N GLU A 370 -17.10 13.09 -9.07
CA GLU A 370 -17.19 13.92 -10.28
C GLU A 370 -17.61 15.35 -9.93
N GLU A 371 -17.04 16.33 -10.61
CA GLU A 371 -17.38 17.75 -10.42
C GLU A 371 -18.45 18.24 -11.39
#